data_d25c309402ee6f1165698caff604b97d
#
_entry.id   d25c309402ee6f1165698caff604b97d
#
_cell.length_a   1.000
_cell.length_b   1.000
_cell.length_c   1.000
_cell.angle_alpha   90.00
_cell.angle_beta   90.00
_cell.angle_gamma   90.00
#
_symmetry.space_group_name_H-M   'P 1'
#
loop_
_entity.id
_entity.type
_entity.pdbx_description
1 polymer ?
#
loop_
_entity_poly.entity_id
_entity_poly.type
_entity_poly.pdbx_seq_one_letter_code
_entity_poly.pdbx_strand_id
1 'polypeptide(L)'
;VKQDFRVPLVRERLGGFRLVVPVASPKGGVGKTTVSVGLSLGLARAGVPTSLLDSDFTNPTTHVMLGVEVESVTPREERGVLPVGVEPNLEFMSIAFYSKDRALPLRGRESVEALRELLAVTRWGGRVLVVDTPPGLSDTLLEILRLCRGARVLVVSTCDRMSIVSTRRILDFLRQEGVETLGVVANMCSSSDEVKAFIGVEPVGCLPFLEELPRIEGDRGSLAKALLPSLGGVVERVRSLLESGARSSPRRLP
;
A
#
# COMPACT_ATOMS: atom_id res chain seq x y z
N VAL A 1 30.57 2.04 8.59
CA VAL A 1 29.12 1.85 8.79
C VAL A 1 28.88 0.35 8.73
N LYS A 2 28.49 -0.30 9.85
CA LYS A 2 28.12 -1.73 9.83
C LYS A 2 26.91 -1.89 8.91
N GLN A 3 27.08 -2.68 7.88
CA GLN A 3 26.00 -2.99 6.94
C GLN A 3 24.93 -3.79 7.69
N ASP A 4 23.68 -3.29 7.68
CA ASP A 4 22.56 -3.99 8.30
C ASP A 4 22.33 -5.30 7.53
N PHE A 5 22.51 -6.43 8.20
CA PHE A 5 22.40 -7.77 7.61
C PHE A 5 20.99 -8.11 7.11
N ARG A 6 19.97 -7.38 7.58
CA ARG A 6 18.58 -7.53 7.13
C ARG A 6 18.37 -7.00 5.71
N VAL A 7 19.13 -5.99 5.28
CA VAL A 7 18.94 -5.34 3.97
C VAL A 7 18.99 -6.31 2.78
N PRO A 8 19.96 -7.24 2.67
CA PRO A 8 19.94 -8.24 1.60
C PRO A 8 18.69 -9.11 1.63
N LEU A 9 18.27 -9.58 2.82
CA LEU A 9 17.08 -10.41 2.97
C LEU A 9 15.80 -9.65 2.60
N VAL A 10 15.67 -8.39 3.03
CA VAL A 10 14.52 -7.55 2.64
C VAL A 10 14.46 -7.34 1.13
N ARG A 11 15.61 -7.10 0.48
CA ARG A 11 15.66 -6.99 -0.99
C ARG A 11 15.25 -8.29 -1.69
N GLU A 12 15.67 -9.43 -1.16
CA GLU A 12 15.24 -10.74 -1.65
C GLU A 12 13.73 -10.92 -1.51
N ARG A 13 13.16 -10.60 -0.32
CA ARG A 13 11.72 -10.67 -0.07
C ARG A 13 10.92 -9.75 -1.00
N LEU A 14 11.34 -8.49 -1.14
CA LEU A 14 10.71 -7.53 -2.04
C LEU A 14 10.87 -7.94 -3.52
N GLY A 15 12.00 -8.53 -3.89
CA GLY A 15 12.25 -9.07 -5.23
C GLY A 15 11.38 -10.29 -5.58
N GLY A 16 10.78 -10.94 -4.60
CA GLY A 16 9.82 -12.02 -4.80
C GLY A 16 8.46 -11.55 -5.35
N PHE A 17 8.11 -10.29 -5.12
CA PHE A 17 6.89 -9.69 -5.67
C PHE A 17 7.08 -9.29 -7.14
N ARG A 18 6.04 -9.44 -7.93
CA ARG A 18 6.00 -8.91 -9.30
C ARG A 18 5.80 -7.40 -9.32
N LEU A 19 5.15 -6.86 -8.31
CA LEU A 19 4.92 -5.44 -8.15
C LEU A 19 4.80 -5.09 -6.65
N VAL A 20 5.48 -4.02 -6.25
CA VAL A 20 5.33 -3.40 -4.93
C VAL A 20 4.67 -2.04 -5.13
N VAL A 21 3.55 -1.80 -4.45
CA VAL A 21 2.73 -0.59 -4.58
C VAL A 21 2.65 0.10 -3.21
N PRO A 22 3.60 0.99 -2.89
CA PRO A 22 3.44 1.89 -1.76
C PRO A 22 2.31 2.87 -2.05
N VAL A 23 1.39 3.02 -1.10
CA VAL A 23 0.30 4.01 -1.18
C VAL A 23 0.70 5.22 -0.34
N ALA A 24 0.91 6.35 -0.99
CA ALA A 24 1.37 7.59 -0.38
C ALA A 24 0.27 8.66 -0.39
N SER A 25 0.36 9.62 0.52
CA SER A 25 -0.57 10.75 0.59
C SER A 25 0.13 11.99 1.11
N PRO A 26 -0.33 13.21 0.74
CA PRO A 26 0.32 14.45 1.15
C PRO A 26 0.14 14.77 2.63
N LYS A 27 -0.94 14.32 3.23
CA LYS A 27 -1.33 14.58 4.62
C LYS A 27 -2.15 13.42 5.19
N GLY A 28 -2.36 13.40 6.49
CA GLY A 28 -3.31 12.50 7.14
C GLY A 28 -4.76 12.81 6.78
N GLY A 29 -5.64 11.82 6.91
CA GLY A 29 -7.09 12.00 6.71
C GLY A 29 -7.57 12.06 5.26
N VAL A 30 -6.71 11.81 4.27
CA VAL A 30 -7.12 11.80 2.85
C VAL A 30 -7.68 10.44 2.39
N GLY A 31 -7.82 9.46 3.29
CA GLY A 31 -8.36 8.13 2.96
C GLY A 31 -7.35 7.17 2.32
N LYS A 32 -6.06 7.34 2.60
CA LYS A 32 -4.99 6.46 2.11
C LYS A 32 -5.25 5.00 2.46
N THR A 33 -5.53 4.68 3.73
CA THR A 33 -5.85 3.32 4.19
C THR A 33 -7.07 2.75 3.50
N THR A 34 -8.11 3.56 3.26
CA THR A 34 -9.31 3.17 2.50
C THR A 34 -8.95 2.73 1.08
N VAL A 35 -8.07 3.50 0.41
CA VAL A 35 -7.60 3.16 -0.95
C VAL A 35 -6.70 1.93 -0.93
N SER A 36 -5.81 1.81 0.07
CA SER A 36 -4.92 0.64 0.22
C SER A 36 -5.72 -0.66 0.40
N VAL A 37 -6.73 -0.63 1.27
CA VAL A 37 -7.64 -1.76 1.50
C VAL A 37 -8.49 -2.04 0.27
N GLY A 38 -9.11 -1.01 -0.32
CA GLY A 38 -9.93 -1.15 -1.52
C GLY A 38 -9.17 -1.75 -2.71
N LEU A 39 -7.94 -1.28 -2.96
CA LEU A 39 -7.05 -1.84 -3.99
C LEU A 39 -6.73 -3.31 -3.69
N SER A 40 -6.38 -3.64 -2.46
CA SER A 40 -6.01 -5.00 -2.05
C SER A 40 -7.18 -5.97 -2.20
N LEU A 41 -8.39 -5.58 -1.77
CA LEU A 41 -9.63 -6.35 -1.97
C LEU A 41 -9.94 -6.52 -3.46
N GLY A 42 -9.79 -5.46 -4.26
CA GLY A 42 -10.02 -5.50 -5.69
C GLY A 42 -9.09 -6.47 -6.42
N LEU A 43 -7.80 -6.43 -6.12
CA LEU A 43 -6.81 -7.33 -6.69
C LEU A 43 -7.09 -8.79 -6.29
N ALA A 44 -7.33 -9.04 -5.01
CA ALA A 44 -7.62 -10.39 -4.50
C ALA A 44 -8.86 -11.00 -5.16
N ARG A 45 -9.94 -10.21 -5.31
CA ARG A 45 -11.18 -10.64 -5.96
C ARG A 45 -11.05 -10.80 -7.47
N ALA A 46 -10.10 -10.10 -8.08
CA ALA A 46 -9.68 -10.33 -9.46
C ALA A 46 -8.74 -11.55 -9.64
N GLY A 47 -8.54 -12.35 -8.58
CA GLY A 47 -7.72 -13.55 -8.59
C GLY A 47 -6.21 -13.30 -8.51
N VAL A 48 -5.78 -12.09 -8.13
CA VAL A 48 -4.37 -11.75 -7.96
C VAL A 48 -3.97 -11.98 -6.50
N PRO A 49 -3.06 -12.94 -6.19
CA PRO A 49 -2.53 -13.10 -4.85
C PRO A 49 -1.88 -11.80 -4.37
N THR A 50 -2.39 -11.23 -3.30
CA THR A 50 -2.07 -9.90 -2.81
C THR A 50 -1.68 -9.96 -1.34
N SER A 51 -0.57 -9.32 -1.00
CA SER A 51 -0.16 -9.05 0.37
C SER A 51 -0.40 -7.57 0.68
N LEU A 52 -0.99 -7.28 1.83
CA LEU A 52 -1.15 -5.93 2.34
C LEU A 52 -0.30 -5.75 3.61
N LEU A 53 0.56 -4.75 3.61
CA LEU A 53 1.35 -4.35 4.76
C LEU A 53 0.89 -2.99 5.28
N ASP A 54 0.54 -2.92 6.55
CA ASP A 54 0.40 -1.66 7.27
C ASP A 54 1.77 -1.24 7.81
N SER A 55 2.32 -0.14 7.31
CA SER A 55 3.60 0.42 7.74
C SER A 55 3.46 1.74 8.50
N ASP A 56 2.24 2.13 8.87
CA ASP A 56 2.01 3.21 9.83
C ASP A 56 2.11 2.68 11.26
N PHE A 57 3.33 2.50 11.73
CA PHE A 57 3.61 1.88 13.02
C PHE A 57 3.19 2.73 14.23
N THR A 58 2.96 4.01 14.03
CA THR A 58 2.51 4.92 15.10
C THR A 58 1.01 4.89 15.30
N ASN A 59 0.27 4.67 14.21
CA ASN A 59 -1.19 4.61 14.24
C ASN A 59 -1.70 3.57 13.23
N PRO A 60 -1.43 2.28 13.43
CA PRO A 60 -1.88 1.24 12.53
C PRO A 60 -3.41 1.12 12.59
N THR A 61 -4.11 1.32 11.48
CA THR A 61 -5.57 1.28 11.39
C THR A 61 -6.11 0.35 10.31
N THR A 62 -5.22 -0.22 9.50
CA THR A 62 -5.62 -1.11 8.39
C THR A 62 -6.39 -2.34 8.88
N HIS A 63 -6.05 -2.88 10.05
CA HIS A 63 -6.75 -4.03 10.65
C HIS A 63 -8.20 -3.70 11.01
N VAL A 64 -8.49 -2.49 11.48
CA VAL A 64 -9.85 -2.03 11.78
C VAL A 64 -10.70 -2.02 10.51
N MET A 65 -10.15 -1.42 9.44
CA MET A 65 -10.81 -1.37 8.13
C MET A 65 -11.08 -2.78 7.57
N LEU A 66 -10.18 -3.74 7.80
CA LEU A 66 -10.34 -5.13 7.36
C LEU A 66 -11.22 -6.00 8.27
N GLY A 67 -11.63 -5.53 9.44
CA GLY A 67 -12.33 -6.32 10.44
C GLY A 67 -11.47 -7.46 11.02
N VAL A 68 -10.19 -7.18 11.26
CA VAL A 68 -9.25 -8.12 11.86
C VAL A 68 -9.00 -7.74 13.32
N GLU A 69 -9.43 -8.60 14.22
CA GLU A 69 -9.22 -8.41 15.67
C GLU A 69 -7.80 -8.84 16.07
N VAL A 70 -6.88 -7.89 16.08
CA VAL A 70 -5.45 -8.15 16.36
C VAL A 70 -5.19 -8.66 17.78
N GLU A 71 -6.09 -8.44 18.72
CA GLU A 71 -6.00 -8.96 20.08
C GLU A 71 -6.15 -10.49 20.15
N SER A 72 -7.06 -11.03 19.35
CA SER A 72 -7.39 -12.47 19.30
C SER A 72 -6.55 -13.23 18.27
N VAL A 73 -5.99 -12.54 17.27
CA VAL A 73 -5.21 -13.17 16.19
C VAL A 73 -3.71 -12.98 16.44
N THR A 74 -2.96 -14.06 16.32
CA THR A 74 -1.50 -14.05 16.33
C THR A 74 -0.99 -14.72 15.05
N PRO A 75 -0.13 -14.03 14.27
CA PRO A 75 0.48 -14.63 13.09
C PRO A 75 1.25 -15.92 13.46
N ARG A 76 1.11 -16.95 12.63
CA ARG A 76 1.81 -18.23 12.87
C ARG A 76 3.28 -18.10 12.50
N GLU A 77 4.12 -18.77 13.29
CA GLU A 77 5.57 -18.82 13.05
C GLU A 77 5.95 -20.20 12.49
N GLU A 78 6.41 -20.19 11.24
CA GLU A 78 6.88 -21.40 10.54
C GLU A 78 8.14 -21.05 9.73
N ARG A 79 9.32 -21.12 10.35
CA ARG A 79 10.60 -20.67 9.73
C ARG A 79 10.52 -19.23 9.21
N GLY A 80 9.89 -18.35 9.99
CA GLY A 80 9.48 -16.98 9.70
C GLY A 80 8.02 -16.79 10.09
N VAL A 81 7.49 -15.62 9.86
CA VAL A 81 6.12 -15.25 10.22
C VAL A 81 5.21 -15.37 8.99
N LEU A 82 4.11 -16.07 9.12
CA LEU A 82 3.09 -16.13 8.06
C LEU A 82 2.12 -14.96 8.22
N PRO A 83 1.87 -14.17 7.16
CA PRO A 83 0.82 -13.17 7.18
C PRO A 83 -0.55 -13.79 7.50
N VAL A 84 -1.44 -13.01 8.06
CA VAL A 84 -2.80 -13.44 8.35
C VAL A 84 -3.63 -13.45 7.08
N GLY A 85 -4.21 -14.59 6.72
CA GLY A 85 -5.17 -14.69 5.62
C GLY A 85 -6.46 -13.94 5.98
N VAL A 86 -6.88 -13.01 5.13
CA VAL A 86 -8.04 -12.15 5.37
C VAL A 86 -9.24 -12.59 4.54
N GLU A 87 -9.01 -12.88 3.26
CA GLU A 87 -9.95 -13.52 2.36
C GLU A 87 -9.16 -14.29 1.27
N PRO A 88 -9.81 -15.06 0.39
CA PRO A 88 -9.09 -15.72 -0.71
C PRO A 88 -8.20 -14.74 -1.49
N ASN A 89 -6.94 -15.10 -1.71
CA ASN A 89 -5.91 -14.28 -2.36
C ASN A 89 -5.50 -12.99 -1.63
N LEU A 90 -5.92 -12.77 -0.37
CA LEU A 90 -5.50 -11.62 0.41
C LEU A 90 -4.92 -12.05 1.75
N GLU A 91 -3.68 -11.68 1.97
CA GLU A 91 -2.99 -11.79 3.26
C GLU A 91 -2.60 -10.41 3.79
N PHE A 92 -2.53 -10.28 5.10
CA PHE A 92 -2.29 -9.02 5.78
C PHE A 92 -1.24 -9.14 6.87
N MET A 93 -0.39 -8.13 6.98
CA MET A 93 0.61 -8.00 8.05
C MET A 93 0.62 -6.58 8.60
N SER A 94 0.69 -6.47 9.91
CA SER A 94 0.81 -5.20 10.65
C SER A 94 1.57 -5.42 11.95
N ILE A 95 2.23 -4.38 12.44
CA ILE A 95 2.82 -4.35 13.78
C ILE A 95 1.74 -4.52 14.88
N ALA A 96 0.49 -4.15 14.57
CA ALA A 96 -0.64 -4.26 15.49
C ALA A 96 -0.85 -5.69 16.05
N PHE A 97 -0.47 -6.73 15.29
CA PHE A 97 -0.51 -8.10 15.78
C PHE A 97 0.40 -8.35 16.99
N TYR A 98 1.46 -7.58 17.10
CA TYR A 98 2.46 -7.69 18.19
C TYR A 98 2.23 -6.66 19.30
N SER A 99 1.83 -5.46 18.94
CA SER A 99 1.50 -4.40 19.91
C SER A 99 0.15 -4.63 20.58
N LYS A 100 -0.70 -5.53 20.03
CA LYS A 100 -2.08 -5.75 20.49
C LYS A 100 -2.83 -4.43 20.61
N ASP A 101 -2.81 -3.68 19.51
CA ASP A 101 -3.42 -2.35 19.34
C ASP A 101 -2.91 -1.27 20.30
N ARG A 102 -1.78 -1.50 20.96
CA ARG A 102 -1.14 -0.46 21.77
C ARG A 102 -0.34 0.48 20.88
N ALA A 103 -0.45 1.77 21.13
CA ALA A 103 0.33 2.77 20.41
C ALA A 103 1.82 2.55 20.64
N LEU A 104 2.59 2.50 19.54
CA LEU A 104 4.05 2.40 19.59
C LEU A 104 4.62 3.75 19.12
N PRO A 105 5.36 4.49 19.96
CA PRO A 105 5.90 5.79 19.60
C PRO A 105 7.15 5.68 18.71
N LEU A 106 7.10 4.80 17.70
CA LEU A 106 8.22 4.59 16.77
C LEU A 106 8.34 5.78 15.82
N ARG A 107 9.52 6.37 15.73
CA ARG A 107 9.79 7.51 14.84
C ARG A 107 11.16 7.39 14.16
N GLY A 108 11.27 8.00 12.99
CA GLY A 108 12.53 8.07 12.27
C GLY A 108 13.16 6.69 12.07
N ARG A 109 14.37 6.53 12.59
CA ARG A 109 15.13 5.29 12.46
C ARG A 109 14.42 4.05 13.04
N GLU A 110 13.69 4.20 14.14
CA GLU A 110 12.98 3.08 14.78
C GLU A 110 11.88 2.52 13.86
N SER A 111 11.13 3.41 13.18
CA SER A 111 10.13 2.99 12.19
C SER A 111 10.77 2.25 11.00
N VAL A 112 11.94 2.72 10.54
CA VAL A 112 12.69 2.04 9.46
C VAL A 112 13.18 0.66 9.92
N GLU A 113 13.67 0.54 11.14
CA GLU A 113 14.12 -0.74 11.69
C GLU A 113 12.97 -1.74 11.87
N ALA A 114 11.82 -1.27 12.37
CA ALA A 114 10.60 -2.09 12.47
C ALA A 114 10.10 -2.54 11.08
N LEU A 115 10.14 -1.66 10.08
CA LEU A 115 9.79 -2.00 8.70
C LEU A 115 10.71 -3.10 8.15
N ARG A 116 12.03 -2.95 8.31
CA ARG A 116 13.01 -3.96 7.86
C ARG A 116 12.78 -5.29 8.54
N GLU A 117 12.52 -5.27 9.84
CA GLU A 117 12.23 -6.49 10.59
C GLU A 117 11.00 -7.21 10.03
N LEU A 118 9.85 -6.52 9.95
CA LEU A 118 8.62 -7.11 9.42
C LEU A 118 8.79 -7.64 8.00
N LEU A 119 9.45 -6.88 7.12
CA LEU A 119 9.71 -7.31 5.75
C LEU A 119 10.63 -8.54 5.69
N ALA A 120 11.65 -8.62 6.56
CA ALA A 120 12.61 -9.71 6.58
C ALA A 120 12.01 -11.02 7.14
N VAL A 121 11.28 -10.94 8.27
CA VAL A 121 10.78 -12.13 8.95
C VAL A 121 9.51 -12.68 8.31
N THR A 122 8.76 -11.87 7.58
CA THR A 122 7.48 -12.28 6.99
C THR A 122 7.69 -13.13 5.74
N ARG A 123 7.00 -14.26 5.68
CA ARG A 123 6.97 -15.17 4.53
C ARG A 123 5.78 -14.83 3.64
N TRP A 124 6.00 -13.92 2.73
CA TRP A 124 4.99 -13.40 1.83
C TRP A 124 4.56 -14.43 0.77
N GLY A 125 3.25 -14.55 0.54
CA GLY A 125 2.66 -15.44 -0.49
C GLY A 125 2.08 -14.66 -1.68
N GLY A 126 1.96 -13.35 -1.60
CA GLY A 126 1.39 -12.51 -2.65
C GLY A 126 2.28 -12.34 -3.88
N ARG A 127 1.67 -12.02 -5.01
CA ARG A 127 2.36 -11.55 -6.23
C ARG A 127 2.49 -10.03 -6.25
N VAL A 128 1.59 -9.34 -5.58
CA VAL A 128 1.58 -7.88 -5.39
C VAL A 128 1.67 -7.58 -3.91
N LEU A 129 2.54 -6.65 -3.53
CA LEU A 129 2.58 -6.08 -2.18
C LEU A 129 2.02 -4.68 -2.23
N VAL A 130 0.89 -4.46 -1.60
CA VAL A 130 0.36 -3.12 -1.31
C VAL A 130 0.87 -2.70 0.06
N VAL A 131 1.43 -1.50 0.17
CA VAL A 131 1.94 -0.98 1.44
C VAL A 131 1.19 0.29 1.81
N ASP A 132 0.42 0.23 2.88
CA ASP A 132 -0.19 1.42 3.48
C ASP A 132 0.88 2.15 4.29
N THR A 133 1.32 3.34 3.81
CA THR A 133 2.44 4.08 4.42
C THR A 133 1.93 5.21 5.33
N PRO A 134 2.71 5.71 6.29
CA PRO A 134 2.37 6.96 6.98
C PRO A 134 2.22 8.14 6.01
N PRO A 135 1.52 9.21 6.40
CA PRO A 135 1.34 10.38 5.53
C PRO A 135 2.67 11.08 5.21
N GLY A 136 2.69 11.80 4.08
CA GLY A 136 3.85 12.52 3.57
C GLY A 136 4.93 11.62 2.96
N LEU A 137 6.11 12.19 2.77
CA LEU A 137 7.32 11.46 2.39
C LEU A 137 7.93 10.83 3.66
N SER A 138 7.26 9.82 4.19
CA SER A 138 7.65 9.17 5.44
C SER A 138 8.94 8.35 5.30
N ASP A 139 9.64 8.15 6.43
CA ASP A 139 10.87 7.34 6.46
C ASP A 139 10.63 5.91 5.96
N THR A 140 9.47 5.32 6.25
CA THR A 140 9.09 3.98 5.77
C THR A 140 8.86 3.96 4.26
N LEU A 141 8.21 4.99 3.69
CA LEU A 141 8.05 5.12 2.24
C LEU A 141 9.42 5.23 1.56
N LEU A 142 10.28 6.14 2.03
CA LEU A 142 11.61 6.36 1.46
C LEU A 142 12.47 5.09 1.55
N GLU A 143 12.37 4.35 2.65
CA GLU A 143 13.09 3.08 2.79
C GLU A 143 12.61 2.01 1.82
N ILE A 144 11.30 1.88 1.59
CA ILE A 144 10.75 0.96 0.59
C ILE A 144 11.28 1.31 -0.80
N LEU A 145 11.25 2.60 -1.18
CA LEU A 145 11.76 3.05 -2.47
C LEU A 145 13.27 2.78 -2.64
N ARG A 146 14.04 2.93 -1.56
CA ARG A 146 15.47 2.62 -1.54
C ARG A 146 15.76 1.13 -1.71
N LEU A 147 14.92 0.26 -1.13
CA LEU A 147 15.11 -1.19 -1.12
C LEU A 147 14.50 -1.87 -2.36
N CYS A 148 13.44 -1.30 -2.94
CA CYS A 148 12.72 -1.84 -4.10
C CYS A 148 12.68 -0.83 -5.24
N ARG A 149 13.68 -0.87 -6.15
CA ARG A 149 13.76 0.06 -7.29
C ARG A 149 12.61 -0.08 -8.31
N GLY A 150 11.90 -1.20 -8.29
CA GLY A 150 10.75 -1.45 -9.17
C GLY A 150 9.40 -1.10 -8.53
N ALA A 151 9.39 -0.46 -7.35
CA ALA A 151 8.15 -0.03 -6.72
C ALA A 151 7.47 1.06 -7.54
N ARG A 152 6.14 1.01 -7.61
CA ARG A 152 5.30 2.03 -8.28
C ARG A 152 4.35 2.65 -7.29
N VAL A 153 4.55 3.92 -6.99
CA VAL A 153 3.79 4.63 -5.95
C VAL A 153 2.40 4.98 -6.45
N LEU A 154 1.37 4.61 -5.69
CA LEU A 154 0.02 5.13 -5.84
C LEU A 154 -0.16 6.31 -4.90
N VAL A 155 -0.52 7.49 -5.44
CA VAL A 155 -0.69 8.69 -4.62
C VAL A 155 -2.19 8.97 -4.41
N VAL A 156 -2.61 9.17 -3.17
CA VAL A 156 -3.99 9.51 -2.81
C VAL A 156 -4.07 10.99 -2.47
N SER A 157 -4.96 11.73 -3.12
CA SER A 157 -5.19 13.15 -2.92
C SER A 157 -6.68 13.44 -2.74
N THR A 158 -7.02 14.39 -1.89
CA THR A 158 -8.34 15.02 -1.89
C THR A 158 -8.36 16.22 -2.83
N CYS A 159 -9.56 16.73 -3.17
CA CYS A 159 -9.73 17.85 -4.10
C CYS A 159 -9.51 19.24 -3.48
N ASP A 160 -9.17 19.33 -2.19
CA ASP A 160 -8.84 20.60 -1.57
C ASP A 160 -7.47 21.12 -2.06
N ARG A 161 -7.36 22.45 -2.20
CA ARG A 161 -6.18 23.14 -2.73
C ARG A 161 -4.87 22.75 -2.00
N MET A 162 -4.91 22.58 -0.68
CA MET A 162 -3.73 22.24 0.12
C MET A 162 -3.24 20.81 -0.21
N SER A 163 -4.17 19.88 -0.34
CA SER A 163 -3.87 18.50 -0.72
C SER A 163 -3.27 18.44 -2.13
N ILE A 164 -3.89 19.14 -3.09
CA ILE A 164 -3.43 19.18 -4.49
C ILE A 164 -2.00 19.73 -4.60
N VAL A 165 -1.71 20.86 -3.96
CA VAL A 165 -0.36 21.47 -3.96
C VAL A 165 0.67 20.52 -3.35
N SER A 166 0.32 19.85 -2.24
CA SER A 166 1.22 18.92 -1.57
C SER A 166 1.39 17.63 -2.36
N THR A 167 0.34 17.15 -3.05
CA THR A 167 0.42 16.01 -3.97
C THR A 167 1.38 16.29 -5.11
N ARG A 168 1.33 17.48 -5.70
CA ARG A 168 2.26 17.89 -6.77
C ARG A 168 3.72 17.81 -6.30
N ARG A 169 4.00 18.26 -5.08
CA ARG A 169 5.35 18.16 -4.50
C ARG A 169 5.82 16.70 -4.35
N ILE A 170 4.94 15.80 -3.95
CA ILE A 170 5.26 14.36 -3.89
C ILE A 170 5.57 13.83 -5.29
N LEU A 171 4.75 14.14 -6.28
CA LEU A 171 4.96 13.67 -7.65
C LEU A 171 6.25 14.23 -8.26
N ASP A 172 6.58 15.50 -7.99
CA ASP A 172 7.83 16.12 -8.44
C ASP A 172 9.05 15.45 -7.77
N PHE A 173 8.96 15.16 -6.47
CA PHE A 173 9.99 14.39 -5.76
C PHE A 173 10.17 13.00 -6.37
N LEU A 174 9.10 12.23 -6.55
CA LEU A 174 9.17 10.89 -7.14
C LEU A 174 9.80 10.92 -8.54
N ARG A 175 9.45 11.91 -9.36
CA ARG A 175 10.03 12.11 -10.68
C ARG A 175 11.53 12.40 -10.61
N GLN A 176 11.97 13.27 -9.70
CA GLN A 176 13.38 13.60 -9.49
C GLN A 176 14.20 12.38 -9.04
N GLU A 177 13.62 11.54 -8.21
CA GLU A 177 14.24 10.29 -7.75
C GLU A 177 14.14 9.13 -8.77
N GLY A 178 13.54 9.36 -9.94
CA GLY A 178 13.35 8.32 -10.96
C GLY A 178 12.38 7.22 -10.55
N VAL A 179 11.48 7.49 -9.60
CA VAL A 179 10.48 6.53 -9.12
C VAL A 179 9.23 6.60 -9.99
N GLU A 180 8.80 5.46 -10.51
CA GLU A 180 7.58 5.37 -11.28
C GLU A 180 6.34 5.50 -10.38
N THR A 181 5.32 6.20 -10.88
CA THR A 181 4.01 6.27 -10.23
C THR A 181 3.01 5.34 -10.90
N LEU A 182 2.22 4.64 -10.09
CA LEU A 182 1.07 3.90 -10.60
C LEU A 182 -0.05 4.86 -11.04
N GLY A 183 -0.14 6.02 -10.42
CA GLY A 183 -1.08 7.10 -10.72
C GLY A 183 -1.51 7.85 -9.48
N VAL A 184 -2.52 8.70 -9.65
CA VAL A 184 -3.17 9.46 -8.57
C VAL A 184 -4.61 9.00 -8.43
N VAL A 185 -5.05 8.75 -7.20
CA VAL A 185 -6.46 8.55 -6.85
C VAL A 185 -7.00 9.84 -6.25
N ALA A 186 -8.03 10.39 -6.84
CA ALA A 186 -8.80 11.49 -6.27
C ALA A 186 -9.82 10.91 -5.29
N ASN A 187 -9.67 11.18 -4.00
CA ASN A 187 -10.55 10.68 -2.95
C ASN A 187 -11.35 11.79 -2.30
N MET A 188 -12.58 11.50 -1.89
CA MET A 188 -13.53 12.48 -1.35
C MET A 188 -13.80 13.63 -2.37
N CYS A 189 -13.84 13.29 -3.65
CA CYS A 189 -14.03 14.22 -4.75
C CYS A 189 -15.32 13.91 -5.50
N SER A 190 -16.11 14.91 -5.81
CA SER A 190 -17.29 14.77 -6.67
C SER A 190 -16.90 14.65 -8.16
N SER A 191 -15.75 15.20 -8.56
CA SER A 191 -15.15 15.10 -9.89
C SER A 191 -13.63 15.03 -9.79
N SER A 192 -13.00 14.39 -10.78
CA SER A 192 -11.55 14.36 -10.92
C SER A 192 -10.98 15.61 -11.59
N ASP A 193 -11.82 16.49 -12.13
CA ASP A 193 -11.41 17.60 -12.99
C ASP A 193 -10.48 18.60 -12.29
N GLU A 194 -10.75 18.91 -11.01
CA GLU A 194 -9.88 19.80 -10.23
C GLU A 194 -8.49 19.20 -10.05
N VAL A 195 -8.43 17.91 -9.69
CA VAL A 195 -7.15 17.20 -9.52
C VAL A 195 -6.40 17.15 -10.84
N LYS A 196 -7.09 16.83 -11.95
CA LYS A 196 -6.52 16.82 -13.30
C LYS A 196 -5.99 18.19 -13.71
N ALA A 197 -6.79 19.26 -13.53
CA ALA A 197 -6.42 20.61 -13.92
C ALA A 197 -5.17 21.12 -13.20
N PHE A 198 -5.02 20.82 -11.91
CA PHE A 198 -3.90 21.32 -11.11
C PHE A 198 -2.66 20.43 -11.10
N ILE A 199 -2.84 19.11 -11.20
CA ILE A 199 -1.73 18.14 -11.18
C ILE A 199 -1.22 17.87 -12.60
N GLY A 200 -2.07 18.06 -13.62
CA GLY A 200 -1.75 17.81 -15.03
C GLY A 200 -1.75 16.31 -15.40
N VAL A 201 -2.30 15.46 -14.55
CA VAL A 201 -2.38 14.01 -14.75
C VAL A 201 -3.82 13.56 -14.52
N GLU A 202 -4.35 12.71 -15.42
CA GLU A 202 -5.64 12.05 -15.21
C GLU A 202 -5.58 11.12 -14.01
N PRO A 203 -6.44 11.29 -12.99
CA PRO A 203 -6.55 10.33 -11.90
C PRO A 203 -6.93 8.93 -12.41
N VAL A 204 -6.31 7.91 -11.85
CA VAL A 204 -6.60 6.50 -12.17
C VAL A 204 -7.80 5.94 -11.41
N GLY A 205 -8.38 6.75 -10.54
CA GLY A 205 -9.62 6.48 -9.80
C GLY A 205 -10.12 7.75 -9.14
N CYS A 206 -11.44 7.86 -9.00
CA CYS A 206 -12.11 8.97 -8.33
C CYS A 206 -13.18 8.41 -7.38
N LEU A 207 -12.98 8.59 -6.09
CA LEU A 207 -13.92 8.18 -5.05
C LEU A 207 -14.67 9.41 -4.53
N PRO A 208 -16.01 9.36 -4.46
CA PRO A 208 -16.77 10.38 -3.76
C PRO A 208 -16.55 10.29 -2.25
N PHE A 209 -17.04 11.28 -1.53
CA PHE A 209 -17.15 11.16 -0.07
C PHE A 209 -18.21 10.09 0.26
N LEU A 210 -17.81 9.05 1.01
CA LEU A 210 -18.67 7.93 1.37
C LEU A 210 -19.14 8.10 2.80
N GLU A 211 -20.36 8.62 2.98
CA GLU A 211 -20.97 8.84 4.32
C GLU A 211 -21.17 7.51 5.07
N GLU A 212 -21.36 6.43 4.35
CA GLU A 212 -21.54 5.09 4.92
C GLU A 212 -20.24 4.42 5.37
N LEU A 213 -19.07 4.96 5.01
CA LEU A 213 -17.78 4.32 5.28
C LEU A 213 -17.62 3.92 6.76
N PRO A 214 -17.93 4.75 7.76
CA PRO A 214 -17.78 4.37 9.17
C PRO A 214 -18.70 3.23 9.62
N ARG A 215 -19.78 2.96 8.86
CA ARG A 215 -20.73 1.87 9.15
C ARG A 215 -20.35 0.55 8.51
N ILE A 216 -19.53 0.59 7.45
CA ILE A 216 -19.11 -0.58 6.70
C ILE A 216 -17.66 -0.97 6.97
N GLU A 217 -16.93 -0.18 7.77
CA GLU A 217 -15.60 -0.56 8.26
C GLU A 217 -15.68 -1.92 8.95
N GLY A 218 -14.70 -2.78 8.64
CA GLY A 218 -14.66 -4.16 9.12
C GLY A 218 -15.46 -5.17 8.29
N ASP A 219 -16.40 -4.73 7.45
CA ASP A 219 -17.10 -5.60 6.49
C ASP A 219 -16.49 -5.51 5.09
N ARG A 220 -15.63 -6.46 4.77
CA ARG A 220 -14.92 -6.53 3.49
C ARG A 220 -15.85 -6.64 2.28
N GLY A 221 -17.03 -7.25 2.45
CA GLY A 221 -18.05 -7.35 1.42
C GLY A 221 -18.60 -5.98 1.04
N SER A 222 -19.05 -5.23 2.02
CA SER A 222 -19.60 -3.88 1.87
C SER A 222 -18.52 -2.90 1.42
N LEU A 223 -17.30 -2.97 1.97
CA LEU A 223 -16.16 -2.15 1.53
C LEU A 223 -15.86 -2.35 0.05
N ALA A 224 -15.76 -3.58 -0.41
CA ALA A 224 -15.49 -3.84 -1.82
C ALA A 224 -16.63 -3.33 -2.71
N LYS A 225 -17.88 -3.53 -2.32
CA LYS A 225 -19.04 -3.01 -3.05
C LYS A 225 -19.00 -1.49 -3.19
N ALA A 226 -18.60 -0.79 -2.14
CA ALA A 226 -18.53 0.67 -2.13
C ALA A 226 -17.31 1.22 -2.88
N LEU A 227 -16.14 0.56 -2.79
CA LEU A 227 -14.88 1.11 -3.26
C LEU A 227 -14.52 0.69 -4.70
N LEU A 228 -14.84 -0.55 -5.11
CA LEU A 228 -14.39 -1.09 -6.40
C LEU A 228 -14.95 -0.37 -7.63
N PRO A 229 -16.18 0.18 -7.65
CA PRO A 229 -16.63 0.98 -8.79
C PRO A 229 -15.68 2.12 -9.14
N SER A 230 -15.06 2.73 -8.12
CA SER A 230 -14.13 3.86 -8.28
C SER A 230 -12.65 3.44 -8.42
N LEU A 231 -12.29 2.26 -7.94
CA LEU A 231 -10.90 1.74 -7.97
C LEU A 231 -10.65 0.72 -9.07
N GLY A 232 -11.66 0.36 -9.86
CA GLY A 232 -11.52 -0.62 -10.94
C GLY A 232 -10.41 -0.27 -11.94
N GLY A 233 -10.25 1.02 -12.28
CA GLY A 233 -9.17 1.48 -13.15
C GLY A 233 -7.77 1.22 -12.59
N VAL A 234 -7.59 1.37 -11.26
CA VAL A 234 -6.32 1.07 -10.59
C VAL A 234 -6.06 -0.43 -10.61
N VAL A 235 -7.08 -1.24 -10.32
CA VAL A 235 -6.97 -2.72 -10.35
C VAL A 235 -6.55 -3.21 -11.73
N GLU A 236 -7.22 -2.74 -12.79
CA GLU A 236 -6.88 -3.12 -14.16
C GLU A 236 -5.48 -2.65 -14.58
N ARG A 237 -5.05 -1.47 -14.13
CA ARG A 237 -3.70 -0.98 -14.38
C ARG A 237 -2.64 -1.91 -13.76
N VAL A 238 -2.86 -2.36 -12.53
CA VAL A 238 -1.97 -3.34 -11.87
C VAL A 238 -1.97 -4.66 -12.64
N ARG A 239 -3.14 -5.19 -13.01
CA ARG A 239 -3.24 -6.44 -13.78
C ARG A 239 -2.48 -6.38 -15.10
N SER A 240 -2.67 -5.31 -15.87
CA SER A 240 -1.96 -5.08 -17.13
C SER A 240 -0.44 -5.06 -16.95
N LEU A 241 0.06 -4.47 -15.87
CA LEU A 241 1.49 -4.47 -15.54
C LEU A 241 2.01 -5.88 -15.24
N LEU A 242 1.23 -6.69 -14.53
CA LEU A 242 1.61 -8.08 -14.23
C LEU A 242 1.67 -8.95 -15.48
N GLU A 243 0.79 -8.70 -16.47
CA GLU A 243 0.76 -9.42 -17.74
C GLU A 243 1.90 -9.00 -18.68
N SER A 244 2.17 -7.69 -18.77
CA SER A 244 3.25 -7.16 -19.60
C SER A 244 4.65 -7.58 -19.11
N GLY A 245 4.86 -7.59 -17.80
CA GLY A 245 6.09 -8.09 -17.17
C GLY A 245 6.33 -9.58 -17.38
N ALA A 246 5.27 -10.38 -17.55
CA ALA A 246 5.39 -11.79 -17.87
C ALA A 246 5.91 -12.06 -19.29
N ARG A 247 5.73 -11.13 -20.23
CA ARG A 247 6.21 -11.24 -21.63
C ARG A 247 7.67 -10.84 -21.80
N SER A 248 8.27 -10.15 -20.84
CA SER A 248 9.65 -9.66 -20.89
C SER A 248 10.65 -10.48 -20.10
N SER A 249 10.33 -11.72 -19.70
CA SER A 249 11.28 -12.64 -19.09
C SER A 249 12.36 -13.01 -20.13
N PRO A 250 13.66 -12.74 -19.90
CA PRO A 250 14.68 -13.14 -20.85
C PRO A 250 14.68 -14.67 -20.96
N ARG A 251 14.64 -15.19 -22.21
CA ARG A 251 14.92 -16.59 -22.51
C ARG A 251 16.22 -16.96 -21.79
N ARG A 252 16.18 -17.95 -20.92
CA ARG A 252 17.40 -18.62 -20.46
C ARG A 252 18.12 -19.07 -21.71
N LEU A 253 19.29 -18.50 -21.97
CA LEU A 253 20.20 -19.04 -22.93
C LEU A 253 20.66 -20.43 -22.46
N PRO A 254 20.85 -21.36 -23.38
CA PRO A 254 21.19 -22.75 -23.10
C PRO A 254 22.52 -22.91 -22.37
#